data_59e8d86485936c4911fb7d384e4021cb
#
_entry.id   59e8d86485936c4911fb7d384e4021cb
#
_cell.length_a   1.000
_cell.length_b   1.000
_cell.length_c   1.000
_cell.angle_alpha   90.00
_cell.angle_beta   90.00
_cell.angle_gamma   90.00
#
_symmetry.space_group_name_H-M   'P 1'
#
loop_
_entity.id
_entity.type
_entity.pdbx_description
1 polymer ?
#
loop_
_entity_poly.entity_id
_entity_poly.type
_entity_poly.pdbx_seq_one_letter_code
_entity_poly.pdbx_strand_id
1 'polypeptide(L)'
;LGAITGANFAAMANSTLGNDTLDGMFAINAASLESPASGIATFLMESPDFGPLLKALLLSESSEDFVAYVGQVYGENATEAQLREAYTDFVALLDAEARAEVEAVFAQFNFAAQTILDAGDPTAYAGMLGATTPVHFMSVVGDGGENLPDQVNPVVTSLPLAGQHPMAAMIGLEQVTSTISSETGTVSGQVRFNSGAHASSLSPAADPAVTREMQLQVGGFIKSEAQALPITNTDVVAN
;
A
#
# COMPACT_ATOMS: atom_id res chain seq x y z
N LEU A 1 -4.89 -6.41 -0.02
CA LEU A 1 -4.24 -7.74 -0.05
C LEU A 1 -3.97 -8.23 -1.47
N GLY A 2 -4.92 -8.14 -2.42
CA GLY A 2 -4.75 -8.69 -3.77
C GLY A 2 -3.51 -8.18 -4.50
N ALA A 3 -3.23 -6.88 -4.45
CA ALA A 3 -2.06 -6.31 -5.11
C ALA A 3 -0.73 -6.68 -4.41
N ILE A 4 -0.75 -6.86 -3.09
CA ILE A 4 0.41 -7.31 -2.30
C ILE A 4 0.78 -8.74 -2.68
N THR A 5 -0.18 -9.68 -2.59
CA THR A 5 0.03 -11.08 -3.00
C THR A 5 0.26 -11.23 -4.49
N GLY A 6 -0.40 -10.40 -5.31
CA GLY A 6 -0.23 -10.40 -6.76
C GLY A 6 1.17 -9.99 -7.21
N ALA A 7 1.80 -9.04 -6.51
CA ALA A 7 3.18 -8.65 -6.74
C ALA A 7 4.15 -9.80 -6.48
N ASN A 8 4.00 -10.47 -5.33
CA ASN A 8 4.82 -11.64 -4.98
C ASN A 8 4.61 -12.79 -5.96
N PHE A 9 3.34 -13.05 -6.30
CA PHE A 9 2.99 -14.09 -7.27
C PHE A 9 3.63 -13.84 -8.64
N ALA A 10 3.52 -12.61 -9.17
CA ALA A 10 4.09 -12.27 -10.48
C ALA A 10 5.63 -12.38 -10.48
N ALA A 11 6.30 -11.95 -9.40
CA ALA A 11 7.73 -12.09 -9.23
C ALA A 11 8.16 -13.57 -9.23
N MET A 12 7.45 -14.41 -8.47
CA MET A 12 7.77 -15.84 -8.36
C MET A 12 7.42 -16.60 -9.65
N ALA A 13 6.30 -16.28 -10.29
CA ALA A 13 5.86 -16.93 -11.52
C ALA A 13 6.83 -16.73 -12.69
N ASN A 14 7.55 -15.59 -12.70
CA ASN A 14 8.55 -15.27 -13.70
C ASN A 14 9.99 -15.61 -13.27
N SER A 15 10.18 -16.24 -12.10
CA SER A 15 11.49 -16.79 -11.73
C SER A 15 11.75 -18.08 -12.51
N THR A 16 13.00 -18.25 -12.98
CA THR A 16 13.35 -19.45 -13.74
C THR A 16 13.49 -20.67 -12.83
N LEU A 17 12.83 -21.76 -13.22
CA LEU A 17 12.99 -23.09 -12.63
C LEU A 17 14.06 -23.92 -13.35
N GLY A 18 14.67 -23.37 -14.42
CA GLY A 18 15.61 -24.08 -15.28
C GLY A 18 14.95 -25.13 -16.16
N ASN A 19 13.66 -24.99 -16.44
CA ASN A 19 12.88 -25.86 -17.31
C ASN A 19 11.97 -25.00 -18.19
N ASP A 20 12.36 -24.81 -19.45
CA ASP A 20 11.70 -23.91 -20.40
C ASP A 20 10.18 -24.16 -20.54
N THR A 21 9.75 -25.43 -20.43
CA THR A 21 8.32 -25.76 -20.51
C THR A 21 7.57 -25.28 -19.28
N LEU A 22 8.11 -25.47 -18.09
CA LEU A 22 7.48 -25.02 -16.84
C LEU A 22 7.57 -23.50 -16.71
N ASP A 23 8.72 -22.91 -17.05
CA ASP A 23 8.91 -21.46 -17.01
C ASP A 23 7.91 -20.76 -17.93
N GLY A 24 7.70 -21.28 -19.16
CA GLY A 24 6.70 -20.74 -20.07
C GLY A 24 5.24 -20.95 -19.62
N MET A 25 4.96 -22.03 -18.88
CA MET A 25 3.60 -22.34 -18.41
C MET A 25 3.10 -21.36 -17.33
N PHE A 26 3.99 -20.85 -16.49
CA PHE A 26 3.64 -19.95 -15.39
C PHE A 26 3.95 -18.48 -15.68
N ALA A 27 4.50 -18.16 -16.84
CA ALA A 27 4.90 -16.79 -17.19
C ALA A 27 3.75 -15.79 -17.11
N ILE A 28 4.01 -14.66 -16.45
CA ILE A 28 3.12 -13.51 -16.35
C ILE A 28 3.65 -12.42 -17.29
N ASN A 29 2.87 -12.07 -18.32
CA ASN A 29 3.30 -11.11 -19.34
C ASN A 29 3.28 -9.67 -18.87
N ALA A 30 2.37 -9.33 -17.91
CA ALA A 30 2.23 -7.99 -17.37
C ALA A 30 1.49 -8.03 -16.03
N ALA A 31 1.82 -7.12 -15.12
CA ALA A 31 1.13 -6.95 -13.84
C ALA A 31 0.59 -5.52 -13.70
N SER A 32 -0.71 -5.39 -13.44
CA SER A 32 -1.34 -4.12 -13.07
C SER A 32 -1.74 -4.19 -11.60
N LEU A 33 -1.14 -3.33 -10.79
CA LEU A 33 -1.22 -3.36 -9.32
C LEU A 33 -1.82 -2.05 -8.82
N GLU A 34 -2.95 -2.12 -8.11
CA GLU A 34 -3.57 -0.98 -7.45
C GLU A 34 -3.25 -0.99 -5.96
N SER A 35 -2.73 0.13 -5.48
CA SER A 35 -2.41 0.35 -4.06
C SER A 35 -1.60 -0.79 -3.39
N PRO A 36 -0.62 -1.41 -4.07
CA PRO A 36 0.26 -2.36 -3.39
C PRO A 36 1.19 -1.61 -2.44
N ALA A 37 1.56 -2.24 -1.33
CA ALA A 37 2.49 -1.66 -0.38
C ALA A 37 3.40 -2.74 0.19
N SER A 38 4.63 -2.36 0.51
CA SER A 38 5.65 -3.17 1.18
C SER A 38 5.77 -2.80 2.66
N GLY A 39 6.48 -3.61 3.45
CA GLY A 39 6.64 -3.39 4.88
C GLY A 39 5.32 -3.54 5.62
N ILE A 40 4.65 -4.68 5.49
CA ILE A 40 3.24 -4.90 5.88
C ILE A 40 2.97 -4.49 7.32
N ALA A 41 3.78 -4.93 8.30
CA ALA A 41 3.58 -4.57 9.69
C ALA A 41 3.65 -3.06 9.88
N THR A 42 4.62 -2.41 9.26
CA THR A 42 4.85 -0.98 9.37
C THR A 42 3.74 -0.17 8.71
N PHE A 43 3.37 -0.48 7.46
CA PHE A 43 2.33 0.32 6.82
C PHE A 43 0.96 0.15 7.49
N LEU A 44 0.65 -1.01 8.06
CA LEU A 44 -0.58 -1.20 8.83
C LEU A 44 -0.60 -0.34 10.10
N MET A 45 0.54 -0.22 10.78
CA MET A 45 0.67 0.68 11.95
C MET A 45 0.53 2.16 11.57
N GLU A 46 0.98 2.54 10.37
CA GLU A 46 0.93 3.91 9.84
C GLU A 46 -0.34 4.20 9.03
N SER A 47 -1.17 3.20 8.76
CA SER A 47 -2.44 3.37 8.05
C SER A 47 -3.40 4.27 8.84
N PRO A 48 -3.95 5.34 8.24
CA PRO A 48 -4.98 6.14 8.90
C PRO A 48 -6.21 5.32 9.29
N ASP A 49 -6.60 4.34 8.46
CA ASP A 49 -7.76 3.51 8.72
C ASP A 49 -7.50 2.38 9.73
N PHE A 50 -6.35 1.75 9.71
CA PHE A 50 -6.05 0.58 10.55
C PHE A 50 -5.20 0.93 11.78
N GLY A 51 -4.25 1.85 11.63
CA GLY A 51 -3.24 2.14 12.65
C GLY A 51 -3.82 2.49 14.02
N PRO A 52 -4.80 3.41 14.13
CA PRO A 52 -5.35 3.77 15.43
C PRO A 52 -6.00 2.60 16.17
N LEU A 53 -6.72 1.72 15.46
CA LEU A 53 -7.30 0.53 16.09
C LEU A 53 -6.24 -0.47 16.50
N LEU A 54 -5.28 -0.75 15.62
CA LEU A 54 -4.18 -1.68 15.91
C LEU A 54 -3.37 -1.22 17.12
N LYS A 55 -3.04 0.06 17.17
CA LYS A 55 -2.33 0.67 18.31
C LYS A 55 -3.17 0.63 19.60
N ALA A 56 -4.48 0.87 19.51
CA ALA A 56 -5.39 0.73 20.66
C ALA A 56 -5.42 -0.70 21.19
N LEU A 57 -5.51 -1.69 20.30
CA LEU A 57 -5.51 -3.11 20.71
C LEU A 57 -4.18 -3.52 21.37
N LEU A 58 -3.06 -3.04 20.84
CA LEU A 58 -1.75 -3.28 21.46
C LEU A 58 -1.65 -2.67 22.85
N LEU A 59 -2.15 -1.44 23.04
CA LEU A 59 -2.17 -0.80 24.36
C LEU A 59 -3.15 -1.48 25.32
N SER A 60 -4.24 -2.02 24.82
CA SER A 60 -5.19 -2.78 25.67
C SER A 60 -4.54 -4.03 26.30
N GLU A 61 -3.51 -4.57 25.66
CA GLU A 61 -2.77 -5.74 26.17
C GLU A 61 -1.50 -5.36 26.95
N SER A 62 -0.99 -4.13 26.79
CA SER A 62 0.33 -3.76 27.31
C SER A 62 0.35 -2.56 28.27
N SER A 63 -0.76 -1.81 28.41
CA SER A 63 -0.83 -0.60 29.22
C SER A 63 -2.04 -0.61 30.16
N GLU A 64 -1.79 -0.77 31.46
CA GLU A 64 -2.84 -0.68 32.49
C GLU A 64 -3.50 0.71 32.49
N ASP A 65 -2.72 1.76 32.23
CA ASP A 65 -3.22 3.15 32.16
C ASP A 65 -4.18 3.35 30.98
N PHE A 66 -3.88 2.76 29.82
CA PHE A 66 -4.79 2.81 28.69
C PHE A 66 -6.10 2.04 28.98
N VAL A 67 -5.99 0.85 29.55
CA VAL A 67 -7.17 0.06 29.94
C VAL A 67 -8.03 0.82 30.96
N ALA A 68 -7.42 1.44 31.97
CA ALA A 68 -8.13 2.26 32.93
C ALA A 68 -8.81 3.49 32.29
N TYR A 69 -8.11 4.15 31.35
CA TYR A 69 -8.66 5.28 30.58
C TYR A 69 -9.89 4.85 29.77
N VAL A 70 -9.80 3.75 28.99
CA VAL A 70 -10.93 3.22 28.21
C VAL A 70 -12.11 2.86 29.12
N GLY A 71 -11.84 2.16 30.24
CA GLY A 71 -12.87 1.79 31.20
C GLY A 71 -13.60 2.98 31.80
N GLN A 72 -12.87 4.07 32.09
CA GLN A 72 -13.42 5.30 32.64
C GLN A 72 -14.29 6.09 31.63
N VAL A 73 -13.85 6.16 30.36
CA VAL A 73 -14.48 7.02 29.34
C VAL A 73 -15.58 6.29 28.59
N TYR A 74 -15.37 5.02 28.25
CA TYR A 74 -16.26 4.24 27.37
C TYR A 74 -16.88 3.00 28.06
N GLY A 75 -16.40 2.62 29.24
CA GLY A 75 -16.84 1.42 29.95
C GLY A 75 -16.17 0.14 29.47
N GLU A 76 -16.61 -1.01 30.02
CA GLU A 76 -15.98 -2.32 29.82
C GLU A 76 -16.14 -2.89 28.41
N ASN A 77 -17.10 -2.38 27.62
CA ASN A 77 -17.45 -2.91 26.30
C ASN A 77 -17.28 -1.84 25.21
N ALA A 78 -16.11 -1.19 25.16
CA ALA A 78 -15.80 -0.21 24.12
C ALA A 78 -15.84 -0.83 22.72
N THR A 79 -16.51 -0.17 21.79
CA THR A 79 -16.55 -0.57 20.37
C THR A 79 -15.22 -0.24 19.69
N GLU A 80 -14.95 -0.83 18.51
CA GLU A 80 -13.75 -0.52 17.72
C GLU A 80 -13.63 0.99 17.42
N ALA A 81 -14.73 1.67 17.13
CA ALA A 81 -14.73 3.12 16.90
C ALA A 81 -14.30 3.89 18.15
N GLN A 82 -14.80 3.49 19.31
CA GLN A 82 -14.43 4.07 20.61
C GLN A 82 -12.96 3.77 20.97
N LEU A 83 -12.45 2.60 20.62
CA LEU A 83 -11.04 2.27 20.84
C LEU A 83 -10.11 3.14 19.96
N ARG A 84 -10.48 3.43 18.71
CA ARG A 84 -9.75 4.36 17.83
C ARG A 84 -9.70 5.77 18.41
N GLU A 85 -10.83 6.26 18.88
CA GLU A 85 -10.94 7.57 19.52
C GLU A 85 -10.14 7.61 20.83
N ALA A 86 -10.31 6.58 21.67
CA ALA A 86 -9.56 6.44 22.93
C ALA A 86 -8.05 6.47 22.73
N TYR A 87 -7.52 5.79 21.71
CA TYR A 87 -6.10 5.84 21.39
C TYR A 87 -5.64 7.27 21.08
N THR A 88 -6.36 7.96 20.22
CA THR A 88 -6.02 9.32 19.82
C THR A 88 -6.01 10.28 21.00
N ASP A 89 -7.03 10.21 21.84
CA ASP A 89 -7.18 11.07 23.01
C ASP A 89 -6.16 10.74 24.11
N PHE A 90 -5.96 9.45 24.38
CA PHE A 90 -5.00 8.98 25.38
C PHE A 90 -3.57 9.44 25.04
N VAL A 91 -3.12 9.22 23.81
CA VAL A 91 -1.77 9.63 23.38
C VAL A 91 -1.58 11.15 23.45
N ALA A 92 -2.64 11.93 23.25
CA ALA A 92 -2.59 13.38 23.38
C ALA A 92 -2.36 13.84 24.84
N LEU A 93 -2.72 13.03 25.84
CA LEU A 93 -2.56 13.33 27.26
C LEU A 93 -1.18 12.94 27.78
N LEU A 94 -0.41 12.12 27.04
CA LEU A 94 0.90 11.61 27.51
C LEU A 94 1.97 12.72 27.48
N ASP A 95 2.79 12.73 28.52
CA ASP A 95 4.05 13.47 28.49
C ASP A 95 5.10 12.80 27.58
N ALA A 96 6.28 13.37 27.47
CA ALA A 96 7.32 12.88 26.56
C ALA A 96 7.87 11.51 26.98
N GLU A 97 7.95 11.22 28.29
CA GLU A 97 8.48 9.95 28.82
C GLU A 97 7.48 8.82 28.57
N ALA A 98 6.22 9.00 28.97
CA ALA A 98 5.16 8.03 28.73
C ALA A 98 4.90 7.79 27.23
N ARG A 99 5.01 8.83 26.40
CA ARG A 99 4.92 8.69 24.94
C ARG A 99 6.05 7.82 24.39
N ALA A 100 7.28 7.98 24.87
CA ALA A 100 8.42 7.17 24.44
C ALA A 100 8.24 5.68 24.85
N GLU A 101 7.62 5.39 26.00
CA GLU A 101 7.28 4.03 26.40
C GLU A 101 6.25 3.39 25.47
N VAL A 102 5.21 4.12 25.12
CA VAL A 102 4.20 3.68 24.13
C VAL A 102 4.82 3.41 22.77
N GLU A 103 5.66 4.32 22.27
CA GLU A 103 6.36 4.13 21.00
C GLU A 103 7.31 2.93 21.02
N ALA A 104 7.92 2.60 22.17
CA ALA A 104 8.77 1.43 22.32
C ALA A 104 7.95 0.14 22.18
N VAL A 105 6.72 0.09 22.71
CA VAL A 105 5.80 -1.06 22.53
C VAL A 105 5.48 -1.26 21.06
N PHE A 106 5.16 -0.16 20.33
CA PHE A 106 4.85 -0.22 18.91
C PHE A 106 6.06 -0.65 18.07
N ALA A 107 7.25 -0.13 18.38
CA ALA A 107 8.48 -0.54 17.70
C ALA A 107 8.80 -2.02 17.90
N GLN A 108 8.61 -2.54 19.13
CA GLN A 108 8.82 -3.94 19.44
C GLN A 108 7.83 -4.85 18.71
N PHE A 109 6.55 -4.48 18.69
CA PHE A 109 5.53 -5.20 17.93
C PHE A 109 5.85 -5.19 16.43
N ASN A 110 6.17 -4.01 15.88
CA ASN A 110 6.48 -3.85 14.46
C ASN A 110 7.66 -4.74 14.04
N PHE A 111 8.73 -4.74 14.83
CA PHE A 111 9.89 -5.61 14.57
C PHE A 111 9.53 -7.09 14.59
N ALA A 112 8.79 -7.55 15.60
CA ALA A 112 8.39 -8.95 15.72
C ALA A 112 7.43 -9.36 14.57
N ALA A 113 6.42 -8.55 14.30
CA ALA A 113 5.43 -8.80 13.25
C ALA A 113 6.09 -8.80 11.87
N GLN A 114 6.94 -7.81 11.55
CA GLN A 114 7.64 -7.76 10.26
C GLN A 114 8.57 -8.96 10.07
N THR A 115 9.28 -9.39 11.11
CA THR A 115 10.12 -10.61 11.05
C THR A 115 9.33 -11.85 10.64
N ILE A 116 8.09 -11.98 11.13
CA ILE A 116 7.21 -13.10 10.74
C ILE A 116 6.71 -12.94 9.29
N LEU A 117 6.42 -11.71 8.89
CA LEU A 117 5.83 -11.41 7.58
C LEU A 117 6.86 -11.34 6.45
N ASP A 118 8.14 -11.16 6.74
CA ASP A 118 9.19 -10.90 5.74
C ASP A 118 9.19 -11.88 4.56
N ALA A 119 8.94 -13.15 4.81
CA ALA A 119 8.88 -14.17 3.75
C ALA A 119 7.71 -13.98 2.77
N GLY A 120 6.67 -13.27 3.19
CA GLY A 120 5.49 -12.95 2.38
C GLY A 120 5.36 -11.46 2.03
N ASP A 121 6.29 -10.64 2.48
CA ASP A 121 6.28 -9.19 2.26
C ASP A 121 6.81 -8.84 0.86
N PRO A 122 6.14 -7.95 0.11
CA PRO A 122 6.62 -7.49 -1.19
C PRO A 122 8.03 -6.89 -1.19
N THR A 123 8.54 -6.42 -0.06
CA THR A 123 9.93 -5.95 0.07
C THR A 123 10.92 -7.00 -0.43
N ALA A 124 10.66 -8.29 -0.13
CA ALA A 124 11.52 -9.39 -0.53
C ALA A 124 11.45 -9.69 -2.05
N TYR A 125 10.39 -9.29 -2.74
CA TYR A 125 10.11 -9.66 -4.12
C TYR A 125 10.13 -8.48 -5.10
N ALA A 126 10.10 -7.25 -4.63
CA ALA A 126 9.96 -6.05 -5.47
C ALA A 126 11.05 -5.94 -6.54
N GLY A 127 12.31 -6.16 -6.17
CA GLY A 127 13.42 -6.11 -7.14
C GLY A 127 13.33 -7.22 -8.19
N MET A 128 12.89 -8.42 -7.81
CA MET A 128 12.66 -9.53 -8.75
C MET A 128 11.50 -9.20 -9.69
N LEU A 129 10.40 -8.67 -9.16
CA LEU A 129 9.25 -8.24 -9.94
C LEU A 129 9.65 -7.24 -11.03
N GLY A 130 10.39 -6.19 -10.66
CA GLY A 130 10.85 -5.17 -11.61
C GLY A 130 11.81 -5.69 -12.66
N ALA A 131 12.61 -6.73 -12.34
CA ALA A 131 13.54 -7.33 -13.26
C ALA A 131 12.89 -8.31 -14.26
N THR A 132 11.72 -8.87 -13.94
CA THR A 132 11.14 -9.99 -14.69
C THR A 132 9.78 -9.71 -15.30
N THR A 133 9.07 -8.68 -14.84
CA THR A 133 7.68 -8.45 -15.21
C THR A 133 7.44 -6.97 -15.47
N PRO A 134 6.83 -6.60 -16.60
CA PRO A 134 6.34 -5.23 -16.81
C PRO A 134 5.24 -4.89 -15.79
N VAL A 135 5.37 -3.72 -15.14
CA VAL A 135 4.49 -3.32 -14.04
C VAL A 135 3.81 -1.99 -14.31
N HIS A 136 2.49 -1.98 -14.25
CA HIS A 136 1.65 -0.80 -14.09
C HIS A 136 1.25 -0.69 -12.62
N PHE A 137 1.69 0.36 -11.94
CA PHE A 137 1.49 0.58 -10.51
C PHE A 137 0.62 1.83 -10.31
N MET A 138 -0.50 1.69 -9.63
CA MET A 138 -1.44 2.78 -9.36
C MET A 138 -1.45 3.14 -7.88
N SER A 139 -1.36 4.45 -7.59
CA SER A 139 -1.41 5.00 -6.22
C SER A 139 -2.37 6.18 -6.16
N VAL A 140 -3.21 6.27 -5.14
CA VAL A 140 -3.97 7.47 -4.83
C VAL A 140 -3.17 8.30 -3.82
N VAL A 141 -2.66 9.45 -4.26
CA VAL A 141 -1.78 10.31 -3.44
C VAL A 141 -2.50 11.54 -2.89
N GLY A 142 -3.74 11.81 -3.36
CA GLY A 142 -4.45 13.03 -3.04
C GLY A 142 -3.86 14.26 -3.74
N ASP A 143 -4.43 15.43 -3.45
CA ASP A 143 -4.01 16.72 -4.04
C ASP A 143 -3.31 17.66 -3.03
N GLY A 144 -3.14 17.19 -1.80
CA GLY A 144 -2.63 18.00 -0.68
C GLY A 144 -3.65 18.97 -0.09
N GLY A 145 -4.90 18.91 -0.52
CA GLY A 145 -6.03 19.72 -0.08
C GLY A 145 -7.21 18.88 0.39
N GLU A 146 -8.31 18.91 -0.36
CA GLU A 146 -9.54 18.22 0.01
C GLU A 146 -9.50 16.72 -0.29
N ASN A 147 -8.76 16.32 -1.33
CA ASN A 147 -8.61 14.91 -1.69
C ASN A 147 -7.51 14.25 -0.89
N LEU A 148 -7.88 13.31 -0.04
CA LEU A 148 -6.94 12.57 0.81
C LEU A 148 -6.19 11.52 0.00
N PRO A 149 -4.94 11.17 0.40
CA PRO A 149 -4.27 9.99 -0.10
C PRO A 149 -4.98 8.72 0.37
N ASP A 150 -4.60 7.57 -0.19
CA ASP A 150 -5.08 6.26 0.25
C ASP A 150 -4.98 6.09 1.77
N GLN A 151 -6.12 5.90 2.43
CA GLN A 151 -6.23 5.81 3.89
C GLN A 151 -5.97 4.39 4.42
N VAL A 152 -5.96 3.41 3.55
CA VAL A 152 -5.72 1.98 3.86
C VAL A 152 -4.24 1.66 3.75
N ASN A 153 -3.65 1.87 2.58
CA ASN A 153 -2.23 1.66 2.33
C ASN A 153 -1.54 3.01 2.14
N PRO A 154 -0.79 3.51 3.12
CA PRO A 154 -0.18 4.83 3.02
C PRO A 154 0.78 4.91 1.84
N VAL A 155 0.72 6.01 1.09
CA VAL A 155 1.57 6.24 -0.09
C VAL A 155 2.99 6.59 0.27
N VAL A 156 3.17 7.33 1.36
CA VAL A 156 4.48 7.73 1.90
C VAL A 156 4.51 7.42 3.39
N THR A 157 5.61 6.84 3.84
CA THR A 157 5.91 6.65 5.26
C THR A 157 7.24 7.31 5.60
N SER A 158 7.50 7.49 6.88
CA SER A 158 8.81 7.92 7.38
C SER A 158 9.88 6.83 7.23
N LEU A 159 9.49 5.60 6.91
CA LEU A 159 10.38 4.45 6.80
C LEU A 159 10.64 4.08 5.35
N PRO A 160 11.90 3.84 4.96
CA PRO A 160 12.32 3.75 3.56
C PRO A 160 11.82 2.51 2.82
N LEU A 161 11.34 1.48 3.53
CA LEU A 161 10.91 0.21 2.94
C LEU A 161 9.41 -0.05 3.06
N ALA A 162 8.65 0.84 3.70
CA ALA A 162 7.23 0.63 3.97
C ALA A 162 6.33 1.60 3.20
N GLY A 163 5.22 1.08 2.68
CA GLY A 163 4.22 1.86 1.95
C GLY A 163 4.32 1.70 0.43
N GLN A 164 3.49 2.47 -0.28
CA GLN A 164 3.35 2.37 -1.73
C GLN A 164 4.57 2.94 -2.49
N HIS A 165 5.03 4.14 -2.15
CA HIS A 165 6.14 4.78 -2.85
C HIS A 165 7.47 4.05 -2.68
N PRO A 166 7.87 3.60 -1.47
CA PRO A 166 9.04 2.76 -1.31
C PRO A 166 8.96 1.46 -2.13
N MET A 167 7.79 0.82 -2.20
CA MET A 167 7.60 -0.36 -3.03
C MET A 167 7.81 -0.07 -4.51
N ALA A 168 7.22 1.01 -5.04
CA ALA A 168 7.41 1.41 -6.43
C ALA A 168 8.89 1.69 -6.75
N ALA A 169 9.61 2.34 -5.83
CA ALA A 169 11.05 2.59 -5.97
C ALA A 169 11.87 1.30 -5.96
N MET A 170 11.54 0.31 -5.11
CA MET A 170 12.21 -0.99 -5.07
C MET A 170 11.95 -1.82 -6.33
N ILE A 171 10.80 -1.68 -6.96
CA ILE A 171 10.49 -2.27 -8.28
C ILE A 171 11.30 -1.56 -9.38
N GLY A 172 11.75 -0.33 -9.16
CA GLY A 172 12.45 0.49 -10.15
C GLY A 172 11.52 1.28 -11.06
N LEU A 173 10.34 1.66 -10.57
CA LEU A 173 9.35 2.38 -11.37
C LEU A 173 9.55 3.89 -11.30
N GLU A 174 9.51 4.53 -12.47
CA GLU A 174 9.41 5.97 -12.60
C GLU A 174 7.94 6.42 -12.61
N GLN A 175 7.68 7.65 -12.17
CA GLN A 175 6.36 8.24 -12.27
C GLN A 175 6.03 8.56 -13.73
N VAL A 176 4.81 8.20 -14.14
CA VAL A 176 4.29 8.43 -15.49
C VAL A 176 3.08 9.38 -15.41
N THR A 177 3.15 10.52 -16.10
CA THR A 177 2.09 11.55 -16.12
C THR A 177 1.45 11.74 -17.51
N SER A 178 1.95 11.04 -18.52
CA SER A 178 1.42 11.01 -19.88
C SER A 178 1.59 9.63 -20.49
N THR A 179 0.85 9.33 -21.55
CA THR A 179 0.98 8.03 -22.25
C THR A 179 2.42 7.73 -22.63
N ILE A 180 2.90 6.55 -22.25
CA ILE A 180 4.18 6.00 -22.71
C ILE A 180 3.94 4.73 -23.53
N SER A 181 4.79 4.51 -24.53
CA SER A 181 4.74 3.32 -25.39
C SER A 181 6.11 2.94 -25.92
N SER A 182 6.25 1.67 -26.31
CA SER A 182 7.43 1.13 -26.99
C SER A 182 6.99 0.30 -28.19
N GLU A 183 7.69 0.45 -29.31
CA GLU A 183 7.43 -0.35 -30.52
C GLU A 183 8.10 -1.73 -30.48
N THR A 184 9.10 -1.90 -29.64
CA THR A 184 9.98 -3.08 -29.66
C THR A 184 10.11 -3.79 -28.32
N GLY A 185 9.49 -3.26 -27.25
CA GLY A 185 9.60 -3.79 -25.90
C GLY A 185 8.38 -3.48 -25.05
N THR A 186 8.51 -3.69 -23.77
CA THR A 186 7.48 -3.38 -22.78
C THR A 186 7.82 -2.11 -22.02
N VAL A 187 6.80 -1.48 -21.43
CA VAL A 187 6.93 -0.32 -20.55
C VAL A 187 6.49 -0.68 -19.14
N SER A 188 7.03 0.04 -18.16
CA SER A 188 6.60 -0.03 -16.76
C SER A 188 6.51 1.39 -16.21
N GLY A 189 5.64 1.60 -15.22
CA GLY A 189 5.57 2.90 -14.59
C GLY A 189 4.57 2.98 -13.43
N GLN A 190 4.76 3.98 -12.58
CA GLN A 190 3.84 4.35 -11.53
C GLN A 190 2.97 5.53 -11.98
N VAL A 191 1.66 5.37 -11.93
CA VAL A 191 0.69 6.46 -12.09
C VAL A 191 0.15 6.84 -10.71
N ARG A 192 0.24 8.12 -10.38
CA ARG A 192 -0.26 8.70 -9.14
C ARG A 192 -1.53 9.48 -9.41
N PHE A 193 -2.58 9.24 -8.64
CA PHE A 193 -3.87 9.89 -8.77
C PHE A 193 -4.05 10.95 -7.69
N ASN A 194 -4.51 12.15 -8.09
CA ASN A 194 -4.70 13.28 -7.19
C ASN A 194 -6.04 13.24 -6.43
N SER A 195 -6.92 12.29 -6.75
CA SER A 195 -8.18 12.03 -6.08
C SER A 195 -8.54 10.55 -6.12
N GLY A 196 -9.59 10.15 -5.43
CA GLY A 196 -10.01 8.77 -5.32
C GLY A 196 -9.87 8.22 -3.90
N ALA A 197 -9.91 6.90 -3.76
CA ALA A 197 -9.75 6.18 -2.50
C ALA A 197 -9.09 4.82 -2.76
N HIS A 198 -8.88 4.04 -1.71
CA HIS A 198 -8.44 2.66 -1.82
C HIS A 198 -9.41 1.85 -2.69
N ALA A 199 -8.88 1.07 -3.64
CA ALA A 199 -9.66 0.29 -4.60
C ALA A 199 -10.56 1.12 -5.55
N SER A 200 -10.14 2.33 -5.93
CA SER A 200 -10.90 3.19 -6.86
C SER A 200 -11.10 2.59 -8.25
N SER A 201 -10.27 1.65 -8.69
CA SER A 201 -10.50 0.93 -9.96
C SER A 201 -11.77 0.09 -9.94
N LEU A 202 -12.25 -0.31 -8.75
CA LEU A 202 -13.41 -1.17 -8.55
C LEU A 202 -14.68 -0.39 -8.18
N SER A 203 -14.54 0.85 -7.69
CA SER A 203 -15.67 1.63 -7.20
C SER A 203 -15.57 3.11 -7.60
N PRO A 204 -16.59 3.65 -8.29
CA PRO A 204 -16.64 5.06 -8.65
C PRO A 204 -17.11 5.98 -7.51
N ALA A 205 -17.27 5.45 -6.29
CA ALA A 205 -17.91 6.18 -5.20
C ALA A 205 -17.13 7.42 -4.74
N ALA A 206 -15.80 7.35 -4.77
CA ALA A 206 -14.95 8.49 -4.39
C ALA A 206 -14.77 9.47 -5.56
N ASP A 207 -14.39 8.96 -6.75
CA ASP A 207 -14.24 9.75 -7.96
C ASP A 207 -14.45 8.88 -9.21
N PRO A 208 -15.56 9.07 -9.94
CA PRO A 208 -15.84 8.31 -11.17
C PRO A 208 -14.82 8.54 -12.30
N ALA A 209 -14.18 9.72 -12.35
CA ALA A 209 -13.19 10.03 -13.38
C ALA A 209 -11.89 9.25 -13.13
N VAL A 210 -11.45 9.15 -11.88
CA VAL A 210 -10.33 8.30 -11.46
C VAL A 210 -10.61 6.84 -11.76
N THR A 211 -11.79 6.33 -11.36
CA THR A 211 -12.17 4.94 -11.64
C THR A 211 -12.08 4.62 -13.12
N ARG A 212 -12.65 5.49 -13.96
CA ARG A 212 -12.62 5.31 -15.41
C ARG A 212 -11.19 5.33 -15.95
N GLU A 213 -10.37 6.27 -15.50
CA GLU A 213 -8.99 6.38 -15.96
C GLU A 213 -8.17 5.14 -15.56
N MET A 214 -8.27 4.69 -14.30
CA MET A 214 -7.61 3.47 -13.84
C MET A 214 -8.01 2.26 -14.69
N GLN A 215 -9.31 2.08 -14.97
CA GLN A 215 -9.81 0.97 -15.79
C GLN A 215 -9.32 1.04 -17.24
N LEU A 216 -9.24 2.23 -17.84
CA LEU A 216 -8.68 2.42 -19.17
C LEU A 216 -7.19 2.12 -19.23
N GLN A 217 -6.44 2.53 -18.20
CA GLN A 217 -5.02 2.20 -18.07
C GLN A 217 -4.79 0.70 -17.95
N VAL A 218 -5.51 0.02 -17.04
CA VAL A 218 -5.45 -1.45 -16.89
C VAL A 218 -5.77 -2.15 -18.21
N GLY A 219 -6.90 -1.78 -18.83
CA GLY A 219 -7.34 -2.40 -20.08
C GLY A 219 -6.37 -2.16 -21.24
N GLY A 220 -5.84 -0.96 -21.37
CA GLY A 220 -4.87 -0.60 -22.41
C GLY A 220 -3.52 -1.27 -22.21
N PHE A 221 -3.01 -1.29 -20.98
CA PHE A 221 -1.74 -1.91 -20.62
C PHE A 221 -1.76 -3.43 -20.89
N ILE A 222 -2.81 -4.13 -20.43
CA ILE A 222 -2.94 -5.58 -20.66
C ILE A 222 -3.17 -5.87 -22.15
N LYS A 223 -4.06 -5.10 -22.83
CA LYS A 223 -4.37 -5.32 -24.24
C LYS A 223 -3.16 -5.13 -25.15
N SER A 224 -2.26 -4.22 -24.80
CA SER A 224 -1.02 -3.97 -25.54
C SER A 224 0.12 -4.93 -25.16
N GLU A 225 -0.13 -5.93 -24.31
CA GLU A 225 0.92 -6.79 -23.77
C GLU A 225 2.06 -5.98 -23.12
N ALA A 226 1.66 -4.95 -22.35
CA ALA A 226 2.55 -3.97 -21.72
C ALA A 226 3.41 -3.12 -22.69
N GLN A 227 3.10 -3.07 -23.97
CA GLN A 227 3.80 -2.18 -24.90
C GLN A 227 3.36 -0.72 -24.77
N ALA A 228 2.22 -0.46 -24.13
CA ALA A 228 1.73 0.90 -23.87
C ALA A 228 1.07 0.98 -22.49
N LEU A 229 1.35 2.09 -21.79
CA LEU A 229 0.61 2.53 -20.61
C LEU A 229 -0.12 3.82 -20.99
N PRO A 230 -1.42 3.74 -21.34
CA PRO A 230 -2.18 4.91 -21.77
C PRO A 230 -2.56 5.77 -20.58
N ILE A 231 -2.45 7.10 -20.75
CA ILE A 231 -3.06 8.07 -19.84
C ILE A 231 -3.99 8.92 -20.71
N THR A 232 -5.29 8.81 -20.47
CA THR A 232 -6.33 9.44 -21.28
C THR A 232 -6.92 10.69 -20.63
N ASN A 233 -6.81 10.78 -19.29
CA ASN A 233 -7.24 11.94 -18.52
C ASN A 233 -6.14 12.38 -17.55
N THR A 234 -5.38 13.39 -17.94
CA THR A 234 -4.30 13.95 -17.11
C THR A 234 -4.79 14.78 -15.93
N ASP A 235 -6.07 15.21 -15.92
CA ASP A 235 -6.61 16.06 -14.85
C ASP A 235 -6.71 15.32 -13.51
N VAL A 236 -6.80 13.97 -13.56
CA VAL A 236 -6.85 13.10 -12.37
C VAL A 236 -5.49 12.54 -11.98
N VAL A 237 -4.44 12.84 -12.74
CA VAL A 237 -3.07 12.36 -12.50
C VAL A 237 -2.27 13.44 -11.77
N ALA A 238 -1.63 13.06 -10.68
CA ALA A 238 -0.75 13.95 -9.92
C ALA A 238 0.58 14.18 -10.64
N ASN A 239 1.07 15.40 -10.59
CA ASN A 239 2.36 15.82 -11.19
C ASN A 239 3.53 15.61 -10.21
#